data_753bea1f82b22d445ce5ee15607c867f
#
_entry.id   753bea1f82b22d445ce5ee15607c867f
#
_cell.length_a   1.000
_cell.length_b   1.000
_cell.length_c   1.000
_cell.angle_alpha   90.00
_cell.angle_beta   90.00
_cell.angle_gamma   90.00
#
_symmetry.space_group_name_H-M   'P 1'
#
loop_
_entity.id
_entity.type
_entity.pdbx_description
1 polymer ?
#
loop_
_entity_poly.entity_id
_entity_poly.type
_entity_poly.pdbx_seq_one_letter_code
_entity_poly.pdbx_strand_id
1 'polypeptide(L)'
;MFTTAGPVALAVIPVKRSVFALPLPTEWTLEPPEHVAHDATTAVAVMSAIIDVPSIAVGASAELRIQLDLFANVRPSRTRPGMPHYGRTPMDLVIVRENTEGFYADRNMHVGIGEFMPTPEVALAVRKITAKGSERIARSAFALAMKRQRKVTAVHKQNVMRISDQLFLDNVRRVAAEHPAVEYEEQLVDSMAALLVRDAARYDVVVTTNMFGDILSDEAAELSGSLGLAGSINASHEHCMAQAQHGSAPDIAGQDRANPVSLILSAAMLLEWLAIRHGNDAFARAHQAIDASVDALLADPGRRTRDLGGALGTSAFADALVREMQAR
;
A
#
# COMPACT_ATOMS: atom_id res chain seq x y z
N MET A 1 0.31 -16.26 22.39
CA MET A 1 -1.06 -16.73 22.49
C MET A 1 -1.95 -15.51 22.35
N PHE A 2 -2.47 -15.24 21.14
CA PHE A 2 -3.40 -14.12 20.93
C PHE A 2 -4.80 -14.60 21.24
N THR A 3 -5.40 -14.03 22.27
CA THR A 3 -6.80 -14.28 22.59
C THR A 3 -7.70 -13.65 21.53
N THR A 4 -8.70 -14.37 21.10
CA THR A 4 -9.72 -14.00 20.11
C THR A 4 -10.63 -12.89 20.62
N ALA A 5 -10.14 -11.67 20.64
CA ALA A 5 -10.96 -10.48 20.83
C ALA A 5 -10.88 -9.66 19.54
N GLY A 6 -11.97 -9.56 18.83
CA GLY A 6 -12.30 -8.71 17.68
C GLY A 6 -11.22 -8.24 16.69
N PRO A 7 -11.58 -7.77 15.49
CA PRO A 7 -10.63 -7.37 14.47
C PRO A 7 -9.79 -6.18 14.96
N VAL A 8 -8.49 -6.41 15.13
CA VAL A 8 -7.53 -5.37 15.49
C VAL A 8 -7.00 -4.75 14.19
N ALA A 9 -7.32 -3.49 13.94
CA ALA A 9 -6.62 -2.70 12.95
C ALA A 9 -5.31 -2.22 13.57
N LEU A 10 -4.19 -2.69 13.06
CA LEU A 10 -2.87 -2.22 13.48
C LEU A 10 -2.50 -1.01 12.63
N ALA A 11 -2.83 0.18 13.12
CA ALA A 11 -2.31 1.41 12.56
C ALA A 11 -0.86 1.56 13.00
N VAL A 12 0.06 1.66 12.05
CA VAL A 12 1.46 2.08 12.21
C VAL A 12 2.02 1.89 13.63
N ILE A 13 2.93 0.96 13.81
CA ILE A 13 3.67 0.81 15.06
C ILE A 13 4.77 1.88 15.10
N PRO A 14 4.68 2.92 15.93
CA PRO A 14 5.79 3.82 16.14
C PRO A 14 6.87 3.10 16.94
N VAL A 15 8.07 3.03 16.40
CA VAL A 15 9.21 2.45 17.10
C VAL A 15 10.19 3.56 17.41
N LYS A 16 10.09 4.14 18.61
CA LYS A 16 11.22 4.88 19.17
C LYS A 16 12.30 3.87 19.61
N ARG A 17 13.56 4.13 19.30
CA ARG A 17 14.71 3.30 19.71
C ARG A 17 14.70 2.96 21.22
N SER A 18 14.08 3.78 22.05
CA SER A 18 13.95 3.60 23.51
C SER A 18 12.88 2.57 23.91
N VAL A 19 12.01 2.12 23.01
CA VAL A 19 10.93 1.17 23.33
C VAL A 19 11.39 -0.30 23.21
N PHE A 20 12.49 -0.57 22.50
CA PHE A 20 13.03 -1.94 22.39
C PHE A 20 13.69 -2.49 23.66
N ALA A 21 13.89 -1.68 24.70
CA ALA A 21 14.44 -2.14 25.97
C ALA A 21 13.37 -2.61 26.97
N LEU A 22 12.08 -2.52 26.63
CA LEU A 22 11.00 -2.99 27.49
C LEU A 22 10.34 -4.22 26.85
N PRO A 23 10.04 -5.27 27.65
CA PRO A 23 9.22 -6.37 27.16
C PRO A 23 7.89 -5.80 26.66
N LEU A 24 7.46 -6.19 25.46
CA LEU A 24 6.17 -5.80 24.93
C LEU A 24 5.09 -6.20 25.94
N PRO A 25 4.15 -5.30 26.29
CA PRO A 25 3.03 -5.67 27.12
C PRO A 25 2.26 -6.82 26.47
N THR A 26 1.94 -7.84 27.22
CA THR A 26 1.23 -9.03 26.76
C THR A 26 -0.26 -8.78 26.44
N GLU A 27 -0.74 -7.56 26.68
CA GLU A 27 -2.12 -7.16 26.42
C GLU A 27 -2.14 -5.77 25.75
N TRP A 28 -2.23 -5.76 24.41
CA TRP A 28 -2.63 -4.59 23.67
C TRP A 28 -4.12 -4.67 23.41
N THR A 29 -4.93 -4.26 24.37
CA THR A 29 -6.32 -3.89 24.12
C THR A 29 -6.30 -2.46 23.60
N LEU A 30 -6.32 -2.27 22.28
CA LEU A 30 -6.83 -1.05 21.67
C LEU A 30 -8.35 -1.17 21.65
N GLU A 31 -8.97 -0.96 22.81
CA GLU A 31 -10.31 -0.36 22.79
C GLU A 31 -10.09 1.02 22.16
N PRO A 32 -10.76 1.35 21.02
CA PRO A 32 -10.77 2.73 20.58
C PRO A 32 -11.33 3.52 21.76
N PRO A 33 -10.62 4.54 22.27
CA PRO A 33 -11.19 5.37 23.31
C PRO A 33 -12.54 5.84 22.76
N GLU A 34 -13.61 5.72 23.56
CA GLU A 34 -15.00 6.03 23.14
C GLU A 34 -15.16 7.44 22.54
N HIS A 35 -14.12 8.25 22.59
CA HIS A 35 -14.05 9.63 22.14
C HIS A 35 -13.27 9.85 20.82
N VAL A 36 -12.61 8.84 20.22
CA VAL A 36 -11.81 9.00 18.99
C VAL A 36 -12.68 9.25 17.74
N ALA A 37 -13.98 9.07 17.84
CA ALA A 37 -14.85 8.99 16.67
C ALA A 37 -15.52 10.31 16.26
N HIS A 38 -15.28 11.45 16.91
CA HIS A 38 -16.23 12.57 16.75
C HIS A 38 -15.69 13.87 16.13
N ASP A 39 -14.37 14.05 15.94
CA ASP A 39 -13.88 15.25 15.24
C ASP A 39 -12.56 15.06 14.48
N ALA A 40 -12.29 15.98 13.55
CA ALA A 40 -11.07 16.05 12.78
C ALA A 40 -9.81 16.23 13.66
N THR A 41 -9.95 16.79 14.85
CA THR A 41 -8.87 17.04 15.81
C THR A 41 -8.27 15.74 16.33
N THR A 42 -9.09 14.71 16.50
CA THR A 42 -8.65 13.38 16.95
C THR A 42 -7.92 12.63 15.84
N ALA A 43 -8.38 12.74 14.60
CA ALA A 43 -7.65 12.20 13.43
C ALA A 43 -6.27 12.85 13.29
N VAL A 44 -6.16 14.14 13.58
CA VAL A 44 -4.92 14.93 13.63
C VAL A 44 -3.97 14.45 14.73
N ALA A 45 -4.48 14.15 15.93
CA ALA A 45 -3.66 13.62 17.03
C ALA A 45 -3.04 12.25 16.70
N VAL A 46 -3.80 11.37 16.05
CA VAL A 46 -3.31 10.08 15.54
C VAL A 46 -2.21 10.29 14.50
N MET A 47 -2.36 11.27 13.60
CA MET A 47 -1.37 11.59 12.58
C MET A 47 -0.09 12.20 13.15
N SER A 48 -0.18 13.08 14.14
CA SER A 48 1.00 13.63 14.83
C SER A 48 1.84 12.54 15.50
N ALA A 49 1.20 11.50 16.03
CA ALA A 49 1.88 10.33 16.60
C ALA A 49 2.57 9.47 15.52
N ILE A 50 2.08 9.45 14.29
CA ILE A 50 2.62 8.67 13.17
C ILE A 50 3.91 9.29 12.60
N ILE A 51 4.05 10.60 12.65
CA ILE A 51 5.14 11.33 11.98
C ILE A 51 6.45 11.30 12.78
N ASP A 52 6.41 11.03 14.06
CA ASP A 52 7.57 11.06 14.97
C ASP A 52 8.35 9.73 15.03
N VAL A 53 8.26 8.88 13.99
CA VAL A 53 8.75 7.50 14.05
C VAL A 53 9.98 7.24 13.21
N PRO A 54 11.12 6.87 13.82
CA PRO A 54 12.24 6.29 13.09
C PRO A 54 11.99 4.81 12.76
N SER A 55 12.37 4.46 11.55
CA SER A 55 12.41 3.15 10.88
C SER A 55 12.20 1.88 11.73
N ILE A 56 11.23 1.07 11.30
CA ILE A 56 11.03 -0.33 11.72
C ILE A 56 12.25 -1.18 11.33
N ALA A 57 12.60 -2.12 12.19
CA ALA A 57 13.65 -3.09 11.91
C ALA A 57 13.40 -3.84 10.59
N VAL A 58 14.46 -4.05 9.82
CA VAL A 58 14.43 -4.83 8.57
C VAL A 58 13.83 -6.21 8.86
N GLY A 59 12.78 -6.58 8.13
CA GLY A 59 12.08 -7.86 8.28
C GLY A 59 10.74 -7.81 9.02
N ALA A 60 10.49 -6.83 9.90
CA ALA A 60 9.25 -6.78 10.68
C ALA A 60 7.97 -6.69 9.83
N SER A 61 8.01 -6.00 8.69
CA SER A 61 6.84 -5.91 7.79
C SER A 61 6.57 -7.22 7.07
N ALA A 62 7.59 -8.00 6.73
CA ALA A 62 7.43 -9.31 6.11
C ALA A 62 6.78 -10.30 7.09
N GLU A 63 7.23 -10.31 8.32
CA GLU A 63 6.68 -11.15 9.40
C GLU A 63 5.19 -10.84 9.65
N LEU A 64 4.82 -9.55 9.78
CA LEU A 64 3.43 -9.14 9.95
C LEU A 64 2.55 -9.55 8.75
N ARG A 65 3.04 -9.45 7.52
CA ARG A 65 2.31 -9.89 6.32
C ARG A 65 1.98 -11.37 6.36
N ILE A 66 2.91 -12.19 6.87
CA ILE A 66 2.74 -13.64 6.99
C ILE A 66 1.79 -13.97 8.14
N GLN A 67 2.08 -13.48 9.35
CA GLN A 67 1.33 -13.83 10.56
C GLN A 67 -0.13 -13.38 10.52
N LEU A 68 -0.42 -12.21 9.94
CA LEU A 68 -1.76 -11.66 9.81
C LEU A 68 -2.42 -11.99 8.46
N ASP A 69 -1.77 -12.84 7.63
CA ASP A 69 -2.20 -13.21 6.27
C ASP A 69 -2.61 -12.00 5.42
N LEU A 70 -1.79 -10.93 5.43
CA LEU A 70 -2.06 -9.68 4.70
C LEU A 70 -1.83 -9.88 3.20
N PHE A 71 -2.71 -10.61 2.55
CA PHE A 71 -2.53 -11.11 1.18
C PHE A 71 -2.69 -10.07 0.08
N ALA A 72 -3.34 -8.95 0.36
CA ALA A 72 -3.57 -7.88 -0.61
C ALA A 72 -2.77 -6.63 -0.24
N ASN A 73 -1.79 -6.29 -1.07
CA ASN A 73 -1.13 -5.00 -0.98
C ASN A 73 -1.75 -4.06 -2.02
N VAL A 74 -2.43 -3.02 -1.54
CA VAL A 74 -3.15 -2.04 -2.35
C VAL A 74 -2.32 -0.77 -2.45
N ARG A 75 -1.96 -0.39 -3.68
CA ARG A 75 -1.03 0.70 -4.00
C ARG A 75 -1.63 1.64 -5.06
N PRO A 76 -2.33 2.71 -4.66
CA PRO A 76 -2.82 3.72 -5.58
C PRO A 76 -1.68 4.60 -6.10
N SER A 77 -1.75 4.96 -7.38
CA SER A 77 -0.89 5.95 -8.03
C SER A 77 -1.77 6.96 -8.74
N ARG A 78 -1.82 8.17 -8.22
CA ARG A 78 -2.66 9.26 -8.72
C ARG A 78 -1.85 10.52 -8.94
N THR A 79 -1.97 11.11 -10.14
CA THR A 79 -1.44 12.46 -10.40
C THR A 79 -2.21 13.46 -9.55
N ARG A 80 -1.49 14.22 -8.72
CA ARG A 80 -2.09 15.16 -7.78
C ARG A 80 -2.18 16.55 -8.37
N PRO A 81 -3.24 17.34 -8.01
CA PRO A 81 -3.43 18.70 -8.52
C PRO A 81 -2.20 19.60 -8.28
N GLY A 82 -1.78 20.33 -9.31
CA GLY A 82 -0.65 21.25 -9.22
C GLY A 82 0.74 20.60 -9.13
N MET A 83 0.82 19.26 -9.04
CA MET A 83 2.09 18.53 -9.03
C MET A 83 2.57 18.22 -10.43
N PRO A 84 3.89 18.32 -10.69
CA PRO A 84 4.50 17.76 -11.89
C PRO A 84 4.35 16.23 -11.86
N HIS A 85 4.22 15.60 -13.03
CA HIS A 85 4.22 14.17 -13.22
C HIS A 85 5.08 13.81 -14.43
N TYR A 86 5.59 12.57 -14.46
CA TYR A 86 6.50 12.11 -15.52
C TYR A 86 5.80 11.27 -16.59
N GLY A 87 4.59 10.78 -16.31
CA GLY A 87 3.73 10.13 -17.29
C GLY A 87 3.27 11.11 -18.37
N ARG A 88 2.96 10.61 -19.57
CA ARG A 88 2.45 11.47 -20.66
C ARG A 88 1.07 12.05 -20.42
N THR A 89 0.27 11.35 -19.61
CA THR A 89 -1.09 11.75 -19.24
C THR A 89 -1.24 11.67 -17.73
N PRO A 90 -2.08 12.51 -17.12
CA PRO A 90 -2.50 12.31 -15.75
C PRO A 90 -3.11 10.92 -15.56
N MET A 91 -2.85 10.29 -14.42
CA MET A 91 -3.34 8.96 -14.11
C MET A 91 -4.04 8.89 -12.76
N ASP A 92 -4.93 7.92 -12.61
CA ASP A 92 -5.53 7.50 -11.34
C ASP A 92 -5.81 6.00 -11.43
N LEU A 93 -4.84 5.20 -11.04
CA LEU A 93 -4.92 3.75 -11.03
C LEU A 93 -4.54 3.17 -9.69
N VAL A 94 -4.92 1.91 -9.44
CA VAL A 94 -4.55 1.17 -8.23
C VAL A 94 -3.98 -0.18 -8.62
N ILE A 95 -2.77 -0.48 -8.13
CA ILE A 95 -2.18 -1.81 -8.27
C ILE A 95 -2.52 -2.63 -7.03
N VAL A 96 -3.22 -3.74 -7.25
CA VAL A 96 -3.59 -4.74 -6.25
C VAL A 96 -2.63 -5.91 -6.40
N ARG A 97 -1.58 -5.88 -5.57
CA ARG A 97 -0.46 -6.81 -5.57
C ARG A 97 -0.76 -7.99 -4.64
N GLU A 98 -0.64 -9.23 -5.13
CA GLU A 98 -0.54 -10.38 -4.25
C GLU A 98 0.69 -10.23 -3.34
N ASN A 99 0.59 -10.61 -2.06
CA ASN A 99 1.56 -10.15 -1.05
C ASN A 99 2.16 -11.28 -0.20
N THR A 100 1.73 -12.54 -0.40
CA THR A 100 2.10 -13.66 0.46
C THR A 100 2.79 -14.83 -0.23
N GLU A 101 3.01 -14.73 -1.55
CA GLU A 101 3.68 -15.76 -2.35
C GLU A 101 4.56 -15.13 -3.46
N GLY A 102 4.88 -15.82 -4.53
CA GLY A 102 5.70 -15.34 -5.63
C GLY A 102 7.16 -15.77 -5.50
N PHE A 103 8.10 -14.91 -5.88
CA PHE A 103 9.56 -15.13 -5.71
C PHE A 103 10.10 -14.71 -4.34
N TYR A 104 9.26 -14.31 -3.40
CA TYR A 104 9.70 -13.92 -2.07
C TYR A 104 10.01 -15.18 -1.27
N ALA A 105 11.29 -15.53 -1.20
CA ALA A 105 11.81 -16.81 -0.74
C ALA A 105 11.51 -17.11 0.72
N ASP A 106 11.43 -16.08 1.55
CA ASP A 106 11.15 -16.13 2.98
C ASP A 106 9.75 -16.68 3.33
N ARG A 107 8.85 -16.78 2.35
CA ARG A 107 7.44 -17.19 2.53
C ARG A 107 6.97 -18.28 1.57
N ASN A 108 7.86 -18.86 0.79
CA ASN A 108 7.50 -19.79 -0.27
C ASN A 108 7.42 -21.24 0.17
N MET A 109 8.11 -21.63 1.24
CA MET A 109 8.23 -23.01 1.68
C MET A 109 7.59 -23.23 3.05
N HIS A 110 7.12 -24.45 3.30
CA HIS A 110 6.69 -24.87 4.63
C HIS A 110 7.88 -25.08 5.58
N VAL A 111 8.97 -25.64 5.04
CA VAL A 111 10.24 -25.82 5.75
C VAL A 111 11.36 -25.28 4.87
N GLY A 112 12.23 -24.45 5.44
CA GLY A 112 13.30 -23.77 4.70
C GLY A 112 12.82 -22.51 3.96
N ILE A 113 13.59 -22.09 2.97
CA ILE A 113 13.31 -20.93 2.14
C ILE A 113 13.26 -21.31 0.67
N GLY A 114 12.60 -20.50 -0.15
CA GLY A 114 12.46 -20.72 -1.59
C GLY A 114 13.68 -20.34 -2.43
N GLU A 115 14.82 -20.06 -1.82
CA GLU A 115 16.07 -19.77 -2.49
C GLU A 115 17.19 -20.61 -1.91
N PHE A 116 18.00 -21.25 -2.75
CA PHE A 116 19.07 -22.14 -2.32
C PHE A 116 20.16 -22.29 -3.38
N MET A 117 21.37 -22.67 -2.92
CA MET A 117 22.52 -22.93 -3.78
C MET A 117 22.89 -24.42 -3.72
N PRO A 118 22.57 -25.22 -4.74
CA PRO A 118 22.96 -26.62 -4.80
C PRO A 118 24.49 -26.78 -5.02
N THR A 119 25.16 -25.81 -5.61
CA THR A 119 26.62 -25.72 -5.72
C THR A 119 27.06 -24.26 -5.56
N PRO A 120 28.35 -23.97 -5.30
CA PRO A 120 28.85 -22.60 -5.21
C PRO A 120 28.64 -21.73 -6.46
N GLU A 121 28.37 -22.36 -7.60
CA GLU A 121 28.21 -21.69 -8.88
C GLU A 121 26.75 -21.64 -9.36
N VAL A 122 25.80 -22.23 -8.62
CA VAL A 122 24.39 -22.33 -9.02
C VAL A 122 23.47 -21.86 -7.89
N ALA A 123 22.71 -20.80 -8.13
CA ALA A 123 21.63 -20.35 -7.27
C ALA A 123 20.28 -20.59 -7.93
N LEU A 124 19.32 -21.10 -7.18
CA LEU A 124 17.95 -21.37 -7.64
C LEU A 124 16.95 -20.62 -6.74
N ALA A 125 15.93 -20.02 -7.37
CA ALA A 125 14.81 -19.40 -6.69
C ALA A 125 13.51 -20.06 -7.14
N VAL A 126 12.67 -20.46 -6.17
CA VAL A 126 11.37 -21.06 -6.43
C VAL A 126 10.29 -19.99 -6.38
N ARG A 127 9.49 -19.91 -7.43
CA ARG A 127 8.30 -19.07 -7.48
C ARG A 127 7.07 -19.90 -7.07
N LYS A 128 6.37 -19.46 -6.04
CA LYS A 128 5.12 -20.08 -5.58
C LYS A 128 3.92 -19.27 -6.09
N ILE A 129 3.00 -19.94 -6.78
CA ILE A 129 1.68 -19.40 -7.16
C ILE A 129 0.64 -20.43 -6.77
N THR A 130 -0.39 -20.03 -6.05
CA THR A 130 -1.49 -20.91 -5.64
C THR A 130 -2.83 -20.45 -6.19
N ALA A 131 -3.76 -21.38 -6.39
CA ALA A 131 -5.13 -21.05 -6.79
C ALA A 131 -5.81 -20.16 -5.73
N LYS A 132 -5.61 -20.46 -4.44
CA LYS A 132 -6.15 -19.67 -3.32
C LYS A 132 -5.62 -18.24 -3.33
N GLY A 133 -4.30 -18.05 -3.47
CA GLY A 133 -3.68 -16.72 -3.54
C GLY A 133 -4.18 -15.92 -4.73
N SER A 134 -4.24 -16.55 -5.91
CA SER A 134 -4.71 -15.94 -7.15
C SER A 134 -6.19 -15.56 -7.09
N GLU A 135 -7.05 -16.40 -6.53
CA GLU A 135 -8.48 -16.10 -6.37
C GLU A 135 -8.73 -14.93 -5.43
N ARG A 136 -8.13 -14.96 -4.23
CA ARG A 136 -8.39 -13.93 -3.22
C ARG A 136 -7.88 -12.55 -3.63
N ILE A 137 -6.74 -12.46 -4.33
CA ILE A 137 -6.26 -11.19 -4.84
C ILE A 137 -7.14 -10.68 -5.99
N ALA A 138 -7.63 -11.56 -6.86
CA ALA A 138 -8.61 -11.21 -7.88
C ALA A 138 -9.90 -10.65 -7.26
N ARG A 139 -10.47 -11.33 -6.26
CA ARG A 139 -11.67 -10.85 -5.55
C ARG A 139 -11.47 -9.46 -4.95
N SER A 140 -10.29 -9.17 -4.37
CA SER A 140 -9.96 -7.85 -3.85
C SER A 140 -9.93 -6.80 -4.95
N ALA A 141 -9.33 -7.10 -6.10
CA ALA A 141 -9.24 -6.20 -7.24
C ALA A 141 -10.63 -5.91 -7.85
N PHE A 142 -11.46 -6.93 -8.05
CA PHE A 142 -12.81 -6.76 -8.58
C PHE A 142 -13.73 -6.00 -7.61
N ALA A 143 -13.64 -6.28 -6.31
CA ALA A 143 -14.38 -5.53 -5.29
C ALA A 143 -13.99 -4.04 -5.26
N LEU A 144 -12.71 -3.74 -5.46
CA LEU A 144 -12.23 -2.36 -5.58
C LEU A 144 -12.72 -1.71 -6.88
N ALA A 145 -12.63 -2.40 -8.01
CA ALA A 145 -13.07 -1.90 -9.31
C ALA A 145 -14.56 -1.55 -9.32
N MET A 146 -15.41 -2.30 -8.62
CA MET A 146 -16.84 -1.99 -8.48
C MET A 146 -17.12 -0.62 -7.85
N LYS A 147 -16.18 -0.08 -7.08
CA LYS A 147 -16.25 1.25 -6.44
C LYS A 147 -15.54 2.34 -7.25
N ARG A 148 -14.88 1.97 -8.35
CA ARG A 148 -14.12 2.86 -9.22
C ARG A 148 -14.70 2.85 -10.65
N GLN A 149 -13.85 2.85 -11.66
CA GLN A 149 -14.27 2.92 -13.09
C GLN A 149 -14.75 1.58 -13.67
N ARG A 150 -14.81 0.53 -12.83
CA ARG A 150 -15.24 -0.82 -13.20
C ARG A 150 -14.40 -1.46 -14.31
N LYS A 151 -13.09 -1.30 -14.21
CA LYS A 151 -12.13 -1.93 -15.10
C LYS A 151 -11.03 -2.63 -14.33
N VAL A 152 -10.71 -3.88 -14.71
CA VAL A 152 -9.62 -4.68 -14.13
C VAL A 152 -8.71 -5.15 -15.26
N THR A 153 -7.41 -4.88 -15.12
CA THR A 153 -6.36 -5.40 -15.97
C THR A 153 -5.53 -6.41 -15.21
N ALA A 154 -5.52 -7.68 -15.64
CA ALA A 154 -4.66 -8.72 -15.08
C ALA A 154 -3.28 -8.69 -15.75
N VAL A 155 -2.22 -8.51 -14.95
CA VAL A 155 -0.85 -8.45 -15.46
C VAL A 155 -0.08 -9.71 -15.14
N HIS A 156 0.56 -10.29 -16.17
CA HIS A 156 1.15 -11.61 -16.15
C HIS A 156 2.33 -11.76 -17.13
N LYS A 157 3.01 -12.92 -17.11
CA LYS A 157 4.04 -13.32 -18.09
C LYS A 157 3.80 -14.75 -18.61
N GLN A 158 2.55 -15.10 -18.89
CA GLN A 158 2.11 -16.45 -19.26
C GLN A 158 2.78 -17.00 -20.53
N ASN A 159 3.23 -16.14 -21.44
CA ASN A 159 3.98 -16.56 -22.63
C ASN A 159 5.34 -17.20 -22.28
N VAL A 160 5.89 -16.95 -21.09
CA VAL A 160 7.12 -17.55 -20.54
C VAL A 160 6.82 -18.50 -19.39
N MET A 161 6.06 -18.03 -18.39
CA MET A 161 5.69 -18.80 -17.20
C MET A 161 4.35 -19.53 -17.43
N ARG A 162 4.38 -20.49 -18.35
CA ARG A 162 3.17 -21.11 -18.91
C ARG A 162 2.31 -21.88 -17.91
N ILE A 163 2.87 -22.36 -16.80
CA ILE A 163 2.13 -23.11 -15.77
C ILE A 163 1.69 -22.17 -14.66
N SER A 164 2.62 -21.46 -14.04
CA SER A 164 2.31 -20.64 -12.86
C SER A 164 1.44 -19.42 -13.19
N ASP A 165 1.70 -18.73 -14.32
CA ASP A 165 0.86 -17.58 -14.70
C ASP A 165 -0.44 -18.01 -15.36
N GLN A 166 -0.50 -19.20 -15.98
CA GLN A 166 -1.77 -19.79 -16.38
C GLN A 166 -2.68 -20.06 -15.17
N LEU A 167 -2.14 -20.66 -14.09
CA LEU A 167 -2.88 -20.86 -12.84
C LEU A 167 -3.41 -19.55 -12.26
N PHE A 168 -2.59 -18.49 -12.28
CA PHE A 168 -3.01 -17.15 -11.87
C PHE A 168 -4.18 -16.65 -12.73
N LEU A 169 -4.02 -16.65 -14.05
CA LEU A 169 -5.03 -16.14 -14.98
C LEU A 169 -6.34 -16.93 -14.91
N ASP A 170 -6.30 -18.26 -14.82
CA ASP A 170 -7.52 -19.08 -14.74
C ASP A 170 -8.38 -18.70 -13.53
N ASN A 171 -7.74 -18.40 -12.39
CA ASN A 171 -8.46 -17.95 -11.20
C ASN A 171 -8.96 -16.50 -11.35
N VAL A 172 -8.21 -15.59 -11.97
CA VAL A 172 -8.67 -14.22 -12.24
C VAL A 172 -9.85 -14.24 -13.22
N ARG A 173 -9.78 -15.02 -14.31
CA ARG A 173 -10.88 -15.18 -15.29
C ARG A 173 -12.15 -15.72 -14.65
N ARG A 174 -12.02 -16.68 -13.72
CA ARG A 174 -13.15 -17.23 -12.98
C ARG A 174 -13.83 -16.14 -12.14
N VAL A 175 -13.07 -15.33 -11.42
CA VAL A 175 -13.61 -14.20 -10.66
C VAL A 175 -14.19 -13.13 -11.58
N ALA A 176 -13.57 -12.85 -12.74
CA ALA A 176 -14.10 -11.93 -13.74
C ALA A 176 -15.50 -12.35 -14.24
N ALA A 177 -15.70 -13.64 -14.48
CA ALA A 177 -17.01 -14.18 -14.89
C ALA A 177 -18.12 -13.96 -13.84
N GLU A 178 -17.77 -13.84 -12.56
CA GLU A 178 -18.69 -13.53 -11.47
C GLU A 178 -19.05 -12.01 -11.41
N HIS A 179 -18.30 -11.15 -12.14
CA HIS A 179 -18.44 -9.70 -12.11
C HIS A 179 -18.69 -9.10 -13.53
N PRO A 180 -19.80 -9.44 -14.22
CA PRO A 180 -20.04 -9.04 -15.60
C PRO A 180 -20.17 -7.51 -15.80
N ALA A 181 -20.32 -6.75 -14.73
CA ALA A 181 -20.36 -5.28 -14.78
C ALA A 181 -18.97 -4.63 -14.80
N VAL A 182 -17.89 -5.43 -14.69
CA VAL A 182 -16.50 -4.97 -14.70
C VAL A 182 -15.86 -5.35 -16.04
N GLU A 183 -15.31 -4.39 -16.75
CA GLU A 183 -14.47 -4.64 -17.93
C GLU A 183 -13.20 -5.38 -17.50
N TYR A 184 -12.89 -6.48 -18.18
CA TYR A 184 -11.72 -7.28 -17.90
C TYR A 184 -10.80 -7.37 -19.11
N GLU A 185 -9.52 -7.09 -18.90
CA GLU A 185 -8.48 -7.27 -19.90
C GLU A 185 -7.22 -7.91 -19.29
N GLU A 186 -6.36 -8.47 -20.15
CA GLU A 186 -5.10 -9.08 -19.77
C GLU A 186 -3.93 -8.37 -20.46
N GLN A 187 -2.81 -8.22 -19.75
CA GLN A 187 -1.64 -7.53 -20.26
C GLN A 187 -0.36 -8.26 -19.86
N LEU A 188 0.55 -8.45 -20.81
CA LEU A 188 1.91 -8.90 -20.49
C LEU A 188 2.66 -7.82 -19.68
N VAL A 189 3.41 -8.24 -18.67
CA VAL A 189 4.08 -7.33 -17.72
C VAL A 189 5.06 -6.36 -18.40
N ASP A 190 5.80 -6.81 -19.39
CA ASP A 190 6.71 -5.96 -20.17
C ASP A 190 5.97 -4.92 -21.03
N SER A 191 4.82 -5.31 -21.61
CA SER A 191 3.95 -4.36 -22.29
C SER A 191 3.29 -3.40 -21.31
N MET A 192 2.90 -3.88 -20.12
CA MET A 192 2.32 -3.03 -19.06
C MET A 192 3.29 -1.93 -18.63
N ALA A 193 4.56 -2.26 -18.37
CA ALA A 193 5.58 -1.27 -18.03
C ALA A 193 5.70 -0.18 -19.11
N ALA A 194 5.77 -0.57 -20.39
CA ALA A 194 5.81 0.39 -21.49
C ALA A 194 4.54 1.25 -21.61
N LEU A 195 3.36 0.67 -21.32
CA LEU A 195 2.08 1.35 -21.41
C LEU A 195 1.80 2.26 -20.22
N LEU A 196 2.33 1.97 -19.04
CA LEU A 196 2.30 2.92 -17.90
C LEU A 196 3.00 4.24 -18.27
N VAL A 197 4.13 4.17 -18.96
CA VAL A 197 4.82 5.38 -19.45
C VAL A 197 4.04 6.09 -20.55
N ARG A 198 3.40 5.32 -21.45
CA ARG A 198 2.78 5.86 -22.66
C ARG A 198 1.36 6.36 -22.47
N ASP A 199 0.54 5.62 -21.72
CA ASP A 199 -0.92 5.81 -21.63
C ASP A 199 -1.49 5.20 -20.34
N ALA A 200 -0.97 5.62 -19.18
CA ALA A 200 -1.40 5.12 -17.88
C ALA A 200 -2.88 5.42 -17.57
N ALA A 201 -3.43 6.48 -18.17
CA ALA A 201 -4.82 6.92 -17.95
C ALA A 201 -5.89 5.90 -18.38
N ARG A 202 -5.52 4.91 -19.21
CA ARG A 202 -6.43 3.85 -19.65
C ARG A 202 -6.71 2.77 -18.60
N TYR A 203 -5.92 2.72 -17.53
CA TYR A 203 -5.99 1.71 -16.48
C TYR A 203 -6.71 2.24 -15.25
N ASP A 204 -7.47 1.37 -14.57
CA ASP A 204 -8.15 1.67 -13.32
C ASP A 204 -7.60 0.78 -12.19
N VAL A 205 -7.94 -0.51 -12.18
CA VAL A 205 -7.44 -1.46 -11.21
C VAL A 205 -6.57 -2.50 -11.93
N VAL A 206 -5.33 -2.62 -11.49
CA VAL A 206 -4.39 -3.62 -12.00
C VAL A 206 -4.22 -4.71 -10.96
N VAL A 207 -4.46 -5.97 -11.33
CA VAL A 207 -4.22 -7.12 -10.46
C VAL A 207 -3.03 -7.92 -10.97
N THR A 208 -2.11 -8.27 -10.07
CA THR A 208 -0.92 -9.02 -10.46
C THR A 208 -0.28 -9.78 -9.30
N THR A 209 0.69 -10.63 -9.65
CA THR A 209 1.50 -11.40 -8.70
C THR A 209 2.49 -10.50 -7.96
N ASN A 210 3.08 -11.02 -6.88
CA ASN A 210 3.84 -10.26 -5.90
C ASN A 210 4.97 -9.40 -6.53
N MET A 211 5.94 -10.00 -7.22
CA MET A 211 7.09 -9.27 -7.74
C MET A 211 6.73 -8.29 -8.86
N PHE A 212 5.82 -8.67 -9.75
CA PHE A 212 5.36 -7.76 -10.80
C PHE A 212 4.62 -6.56 -10.21
N GLY A 213 3.81 -6.79 -9.18
CA GLY A 213 3.11 -5.71 -8.48
C GLY A 213 4.05 -4.77 -7.75
N ASP A 214 5.15 -5.25 -7.20
CA ASP A 214 6.18 -4.42 -6.59
C ASP A 214 6.80 -3.46 -7.59
N ILE A 215 7.31 -4.00 -8.70
CA ILE A 215 8.01 -3.23 -9.73
C ILE A 215 7.07 -2.20 -10.39
N LEU A 216 5.90 -2.66 -10.84
CA LEU A 216 4.96 -1.80 -11.56
C LEU A 216 4.36 -0.71 -10.67
N SER A 217 4.18 -0.95 -9.37
CA SER A 217 3.64 0.06 -8.47
C SER A 217 4.65 1.18 -8.17
N ASP A 218 5.94 0.86 -8.09
CA ASP A 218 6.98 1.86 -7.93
C ASP A 218 7.14 2.70 -9.21
N GLU A 219 7.08 2.05 -10.38
CA GLU A 219 7.05 2.75 -11.67
C GLU A 219 5.83 3.68 -11.77
N ALA A 220 4.62 3.21 -11.44
CA ALA A 220 3.42 4.01 -11.48
C ALA A 220 3.47 5.19 -10.49
N ALA A 221 4.03 4.98 -9.30
CA ALA A 221 4.21 6.03 -8.30
C ALA A 221 5.13 7.15 -8.81
N GLU A 222 6.29 6.80 -9.38
CA GLU A 222 7.21 7.79 -9.98
C GLU A 222 6.56 8.51 -11.16
N LEU A 223 5.89 7.80 -12.05
CA LEU A 223 5.18 8.41 -13.18
C LEU A 223 4.07 9.37 -12.75
N SER A 224 3.40 9.12 -11.63
CA SER A 224 2.34 9.98 -11.09
C SER A 224 2.86 11.23 -10.38
N GLY A 225 4.17 11.28 -10.08
CA GLY A 225 4.81 12.43 -9.46
C GLY A 225 6.01 12.10 -8.58
N SER A 226 5.89 11.14 -7.66
CA SER A 226 6.99 10.68 -6.81
C SER A 226 6.57 9.46 -5.99
N LEU A 227 7.49 8.54 -5.75
CA LEU A 227 7.32 7.44 -4.80
C LEU A 227 6.98 7.93 -3.38
N GLY A 228 7.47 9.11 -2.99
CA GLY A 228 7.14 9.77 -1.72
C GLY A 228 5.68 10.19 -1.58
N LEU A 229 4.89 10.15 -2.65
CA LEU A 229 3.45 10.46 -2.67
C LEU A 229 2.54 9.22 -2.68
N ALA A 230 3.11 8.03 -2.78
CA ALA A 230 2.36 6.79 -2.92
C ALA A 230 2.02 6.19 -1.55
N GLY A 231 0.73 6.17 -1.20
CA GLY A 231 0.21 5.45 -0.04
C GLY A 231 0.11 3.95 -0.31
N SER A 232 0.13 3.14 0.75
CA SER A 232 0.01 1.69 0.64
C SER A 232 -0.62 1.08 1.89
N ILE A 233 -1.51 0.12 1.68
CA ILE A 233 -1.99 -0.77 2.74
C ILE A 233 -1.73 -2.23 2.38
N ASN A 234 -1.50 -3.04 3.41
CA ASN A 234 -1.47 -4.48 3.32
C ASN A 234 -2.68 -5.01 4.08
N ALA A 235 -3.59 -5.71 3.41
CA ALA A 235 -4.87 -6.08 3.99
C ALA A 235 -5.17 -7.57 3.85
N SER A 236 -5.90 -8.08 4.84
CA SER A 236 -6.62 -9.36 4.80
C SER A 236 -8.13 -9.09 4.95
N HIS A 237 -8.90 -10.16 5.17
CA HIS A 237 -10.32 -9.98 5.52
C HIS A 237 -10.52 -9.38 6.90
N GLU A 238 -9.57 -9.54 7.82
CA GLU A 238 -9.70 -9.17 9.23
C GLU A 238 -8.71 -8.09 9.68
N HIS A 239 -7.55 -8.01 9.05
CA HIS A 239 -6.47 -7.13 9.46
C HIS A 239 -6.03 -6.21 8.32
N CYS A 240 -5.54 -5.03 8.69
CA CYS A 240 -4.96 -4.09 7.75
C CYS A 240 -3.76 -3.40 8.39
N MET A 241 -2.69 -3.23 7.62
CA MET A 241 -1.48 -2.53 8.01
C MET A 241 -1.20 -1.41 7.01
N ALA A 242 -1.16 -0.17 7.49
CA ALA A 242 -0.67 0.98 6.74
C ALA A 242 0.86 0.96 6.70
N GLN A 243 1.44 1.12 5.53
CA GLN A 243 2.89 1.13 5.33
C GLN A 243 3.24 2.06 4.19
N ALA A 244 4.23 2.95 4.37
CA ALA A 244 4.77 3.72 3.26
C ALA A 244 5.32 2.78 2.16
N GLN A 245 5.15 3.15 0.89
CA GLN A 245 5.61 2.35 -0.23
C GLN A 245 7.14 2.36 -0.36
N HIS A 246 7.76 3.49 -0.02
CA HIS A 246 9.21 3.67 -0.07
C HIS A 246 9.98 2.94 1.05
N GLY A 247 11.31 2.85 0.90
CA GLY A 247 12.22 2.31 1.91
C GLY A 247 12.43 3.23 3.12
N SER A 248 13.33 2.83 4.02
CA SER A 248 13.60 3.51 5.30
C SER A 248 14.57 4.69 5.22
N ALA A 249 15.31 4.88 4.11
CA ALA A 249 16.26 5.96 3.88
C ALA A 249 17.17 6.28 5.10
N PRO A 250 17.98 5.32 5.58
CA PRO A 250 18.75 5.47 6.81
C PRO A 250 19.78 6.61 6.78
N ASP A 251 20.20 7.00 5.59
CA ASP A 251 21.14 8.10 5.32
C ASP A 251 20.59 9.49 5.68
N ILE A 252 19.28 9.67 5.72
CA ILE A 252 18.61 10.93 6.13
C ILE A 252 17.90 10.83 7.48
N ALA A 253 18.08 9.73 8.20
CA ALA A 253 17.44 9.54 9.50
C ALA A 253 17.83 10.64 10.49
N GLY A 254 16.84 11.21 11.21
CA GLY A 254 17.04 12.28 12.19
C GLY A 254 17.32 13.67 11.63
N GLN A 255 17.29 13.85 10.29
CA GLN A 255 17.59 15.14 9.64
C GLN A 255 16.36 15.99 9.32
N ASP A 256 15.16 15.57 9.69
CA ASP A 256 13.88 16.26 9.35
C ASP A 256 13.72 16.54 7.84
N ARG A 257 14.09 15.58 6.99
CA ARG A 257 14.12 15.72 5.52
C ARG A 257 13.19 14.77 4.79
N ALA A 258 12.79 13.66 5.42
CA ALA A 258 11.93 12.67 4.80
C ALA A 258 10.56 13.27 4.45
N ASN A 259 10.03 12.91 3.27
CA ASN A 259 8.68 13.27 2.88
C ASN A 259 7.67 12.39 3.66
N PRO A 260 6.76 12.96 4.47
CA PRO A 260 5.84 12.15 5.27
C PRO A 260 4.57 11.73 4.50
N VAL A 261 4.34 12.22 3.28
CA VAL A 261 3.07 12.09 2.55
C VAL A 261 2.69 10.65 2.30
N SER A 262 3.62 9.80 1.89
CA SER A 262 3.35 8.37 1.65
C SER A 262 2.76 7.69 2.89
N LEU A 263 3.35 7.91 4.06
CA LEU A 263 2.86 7.32 5.32
C LEU A 263 1.52 7.92 5.75
N ILE A 264 1.34 9.22 5.59
CA ILE A 264 0.10 9.93 5.86
C ILE A 264 -1.06 9.38 5.00
N LEU A 265 -0.82 9.22 3.71
CA LEU A 265 -1.81 8.65 2.79
C LEU A 265 -2.09 7.16 3.09
N SER A 266 -1.07 6.41 3.50
CA SER A 266 -1.26 5.03 3.95
C SER A 266 -2.17 4.96 5.18
N ALA A 267 -2.00 5.87 6.15
CA ALA A 267 -2.88 5.98 7.30
C ALA A 267 -4.30 6.39 6.90
N ALA A 268 -4.45 7.30 5.94
CA ALA A 268 -5.76 7.66 5.39
C ALA A 268 -6.46 6.47 4.72
N MET A 269 -5.73 5.65 3.96
CA MET A 269 -6.26 4.40 3.37
C MET A 269 -6.68 3.38 4.45
N LEU A 270 -5.96 3.30 5.57
CA LEU A 270 -6.35 2.47 6.71
C LEU A 270 -7.69 2.95 7.30
N LEU A 271 -7.90 4.25 7.43
CA LEU A 271 -9.17 4.81 7.90
C LEU A 271 -10.31 4.47 6.92
N GLU A 272 -10.09 4.53 5.61
CA GLU A 272 -11.08 4.09 4.63
C GLU A 272 -11.41 2.59 4.78
N TRP A 273 -10.39 1.75 4.95
CA TRP A 273 -10.58 0.32 5.20
C TRP A 273 -11.42 0.07 6.45
N LEU A 274 -11.15 0.79 7.55
CA LEU A 274 -11.93 0.73 8.80
C LEU A 274 -13.37 1.22 8.60
N ALA A 275 -13.57 2.30 7.83
CA ALA A 275 -14.90 2.80 7.51
C ALA A 275 -15.76 1.75 6.82
N ILE A 276 -15.20 1.08 5.81
CA ILE A 276 -15.89 0.02 5.06
C ILE A 276 -16.19 -1.17 5.96
N ARG A 277 -15.23 -1.58 6.79
CA ARG A 277 -15.36 -2.77 7.62
C ARG A 277 -16.37 -2.59 8.77
N HIS A 278 -16.40 -1.43 9.37
CA HIS A 278 -17.24 -1.14 10.55
C HIS A 278 -18.50 -0.33 10.24
N GLY A 279 -18.70 0.07 8.97
CA GLY A 279 -19.81 0.93 8.58
C GLY A 279 -19.77 2.29 9.30
N ASN A 280 -18.57 2.83 9.55
CA ASN A 280 -18.40 4.07 10.31
C ASN A 280 -17.99 5.23 9.40
N ASP A 281 -18.93 6.12 9.12
CA ASP A 281 -18.76 7.29 8.26
C ASP A 281 -17.72 8.30 8.79
N ALA A 282 -17.43 8.31 10.11
CA ALA A 282 -16.41 9.20 10.65
C ALA A 282 -15.02 8.86 10.12
N PHE A 283 -14.69 7.59 9.98
CA PHE A 283 -13.43 7.17 9.35
C PHE A 283 -13.36 7.54 7.87
N ALA A 284 -14.49 7.42 7.14
CA ALA A 284 -14.56 7.82 5.74
C ALA A 284 -14.34 9.34 5.58
N ARG A 285 -14.96 10.15 6.43
CA ARG A 285 -14.75 11.62 6.45
C ARG A 285 -13.30 11.97 6.79
N ALA A 286 -12.69 11.29 7.76
CA ALA A 286 -11.29 11.52 8.12
C ALA A 286 -10.34 11.19 6.96
N HIS A 287 -10.55 10.05 6.26
CA HIS A 287 -9.82 9.73 5.04
C HIS A 287 -9.92 10.86 4.00
N GLN A 288 -11.13 11.31 3.69
CA GLN A 288 -11.36 12.36 2.70
C GLN A 288 -10.73 13.71 3.10
N ALA A 289 -10.81 14.07 4.38
CA ALA A 289 -10.21 15.29 4.90
C ALA A 289 -8.68 15.27 4.77
N ILE A 290 -8.04 14.15 5.10
CA ILE A 290 -6.60 13.97 4.95
C ILE A 290 -6.19 14.08 3.48
N ASP A 291 -6.83 13.32 2.59
CA ASP A 291 -6.48 13.29 1.16
C ASP A 291 -6.65 14.66 0.51
N ALA A 292 -7.77 15.35 0.79
CA ALA A 292 -8.02 16.70 0.29
C ALA A 292 -7.05 17.75 0.86
N SER A 293 -6.62 17.60 2.11
CA SER A 293 -5.64 18.51 2.73
C SER A 293 -4.23 18.30 2.18
N VAL A 294 -3.86 17.04 1.90
CA VAL A 294 -2.60 16.73 1.19
C VAL A 294 -2.62 17.35 -0.21
N ASP A 295 -3.71 17.22 -0.96
CA ASP A 295 -3.83 17.82 -2.29
C ASP A 295 -3.69 19.36 -2.23
N ALA A 296 -4.30 20.02 -1.26
CA ALA A 296 -4.20 21.48 -1.09
C ALA A 296 -2.77 21.94 -0.75
N LEU A 297 -2.06 21.18 0.08
CA LEU A 297 -0.66 21.46 0.39
C LEU A 297 0.26 21.28 -0.83
N LEU A 298 0.09 20.18 -1.53
CA LEU A 298 0.90 19.84 -2.70
C LEU A 298 0.64 20.78 -3.89
N ALA A 299 -0.53 21.39 -3.99
CA ALA A 299 -0.85 22.37 -5.02
C ALA A 299 0.00 23.65 -4.89
N ASP A 300 0.41 24.01 -3.66
CA ASP A 300 1.26 25.19 -3.40
C ASP A 300 2.74 24.79 -3.34
N PRO A 301 3.59 25.22 -4.30
CA PRO A 301 5.03 24.91 -4.27
C PRO A 301 5.75 25.33 -3.00
N GLY A 302 5.32 26.40 -2.34
CA GLY A 302 5.90 26.89 -1.08
C GLY A 302 5.62 25.99 0.12
N ARG A 303 4.64 25.09 0.01
CA ARG A 303 4.20 24.18 1.07
C ARG A 303 4.63 22.72 0.85
N ARG A 304 5.47 22.45 -0.16
CA ARG A 304 6.01 21.12 -0.47
C ARG A 304 7.25 20.79 0.34
N THR A 305 7.55 19.51 0.45
CA THR A 305 8.82 19.02 0.95
C THR A 305 9.95 19.24 -0.08
N ARG A 306 11.20 19.10 0.36
CA ARG A 306 12.39 19.40 -0.46
C ARG A 306 12.55 18.50 -1.69
N ASP A 307 12.21 17.23 -1.57
CA ASP A 307 12.19 16.26 -2.66
C ASP A 307 11.18 16.61 -3.77
N LEU A 308 10.14 17.38 -3.42
CA LEU A 308 9.12 17.87 -4.35
C LEU A 308 9.37 19.32 -4.80
N GLY A 309 10.58 19.84 -4.61
CA GLY A 309 10.98 21.19 -5.00
C GLY A 309 10.53 22.29 -4.05
N GLY A 310 10.02 21.98 -2.88
CA GLY A 310 9.67 22.94 -1.83
C GLY A 310 10.77 23.17 -0.81
N ALA A 311 10.42 23.77 0.33
CA ALA A 311 11.37 24.08 1.39
C ALA A 311 11.08 23.39 2.73
N LEU A 312 9.92 22.75 2.88
CA LEU A 312 9.50 22.19 4.17
C LEU A 312 10.29 20.91 4.52
N GLY A 313 10.61 20.77 5.80
CA GLY A 313 11.03 19.51 6.41
C GLY A 313 9.82 18.64 6.78
N THR A 314 10.09 17.43 7.28
CA THR A 314 9.06 16.46 7.68
C THR A 314 8.08 17.05 8.69
N SER A 315 8.60 17.64 9.78
CA SER A 315 7.80 18.22 10.86
C SER A 315 6.99 19.41 10.40
N ALA A 316 7.62 20.34 9.66
CA ALA A 316 6.95 21.53 9.16
C ALA A 316 5.81 21.21 8.18
N PHE A 317 5.97 20.18 7.34
CA PHE A 317 4.91 19.70 6.47
C PHE A 317 3.73 19.13 7.27
N ALA A 318 4.03 18.33 8.30
CA ALA A 318 3.02 17.76 9.16
C ALA A 318 2.20 18.84 9.88
N ASP A 319 2.87 19.85 10.47
CA ASP A 319 2.21 21.00 11.11
C ASP A 319 1.33 21.78 10.12
N ALA A 320 1.81 21.94 8.88
CA ALA A 320 1.03 22.58 7.83
C ALA A 320 -0.23 21.78 7.47
N LEU A 321 -0.13 20.44 7.43
CA LEU A 321 -1.26 19.57 7.18
C LEU A 321 -2.31 19.64 8.28
N VAL A 322 -1.86 19.64 9.55
CA VAL A 322 -2.76 19.81 10.71
C VAL A 322 -3.55 21.11 10.60
N ARG A 323 -2.87 22.21 10.32
CA ARG A 323 -3.55 23.52 10.15
C ARG A 323 -4.53 23.52 8.97
N GLU A 324 -4.19 22.86 7.86
CA GLU A 324 -5.07 22.75 6.69
C GLU A 324 -6.34 21.97 7.01
N MET A 325 -6.19 20.85 7.75
CA MET A 325 -7.33 20.02 8.18
C MET A 325 -8.25 20.77 9.16
N GLN A 326 -7.69 21.57 10.08
CA GLN A 326 -8.46 22.37 11.04
C GLN A 326 -9.23 23.54 10.39
N ALA A 327 -8.79 23.98 9.23
CA ALA A 327 -9.42 25.08 8.48
C ALA A 327 -10.59 24.62 7.58
N ARG A 328 -10.76 23.30 7.41
CA ARG A 328 -11.83 22.67 6.61
C ARG A 328 -13.02 22.29 7.47
#